data_a8ef28974b7a3a1b85820e7560482946
#
_entry.id   a8ef28974b7a3a1b85820e7560482946
#
_cell.length_a   1.000
_cell.length_b   1.000
_cell.length_c   1.000
_cell.angle_alpha   90.00
_cell.angle_beta   90.00
_cell.angle_gamma   90.00
#
_symmetry.space_group_name_H-M   'P 1'
#
loop_
_entity.id
_entity.type
_entity.pdbx_description
1 polymer ?
#
loop_
_entity_poly.entity_id
_entity_poly.type
_entity_poly.pdbx_seq_one_letter_code
_entity_poly.pdbx_strand_id
1 'polypeptide(L)'
;NRAAYHSSCSNFDYTAHLITDGNTDVQGDSKITVQYSDFPSGESPENLFDGSPNSKYLTFHSEGWIQYEFANGASYIIDRYVLTSANDDEKRDPKNWTFSGSNDGKNWTLLDTRSDIRFNKRKESLSFTAKNTNAYRMYRLDITDNRGDNRTQLSEIDLFEKNVSRIDRSVFSSKWESAGKEDQWVYIDLGTICRINKVKLFWGEEFARSYQIQFSTDKRNWRSLYSTNEGKGGIEEIKLTTATAKYVRLYMTGGISEHYSLAEMEVYGTGGVIPKQMAVPYMGKEGAYYLTGGNWKVQRASLVKLDGLEVSDPVFDDRDWIIATVPGTVLTSYLNIGAIPDPNFGDQQLQISDAFFTADFWYRTTFIVPNKYKEKRIWLNLNGINWKADVFVNGHRVGDIKGAFIRGKFDITPYVVSGEKACIAVYIHKNDTPGQITVQSLNSAGKNGGVLGADNPTIHASVGWDWLPTMRGRNIGIQDDVFISATNDVSLIDPFIISDLPLPDSVSYTHLRAHETVLDL
;
A
#
# COMPACT_ATOMS: atom_id res chain seq x y z
N ASN A 1 16.64 0.22 -1.56
CA ASN A 1 15.81 -0.67 -2.39
C ASN A 1 16.64 -1.27 -3.54
N ARG A 2 16.78 -2.59 -3.58
CA ARG A 2 17.45 -3.38 -4.64
C ARG A 2 16.79 -4.75 -4.75
N ALA A 3 16.79 -5.35 -5.94
CA ALA A 3 16.24 -6.67 -6.13
C ALA A 3 16.99 -7.70 -5.26
N ALA A 4 16.23 -8.46 -4.49
CA ALA A 4 16.75 -9.50 -3.63
C ALA A 4 16.08 -10.85 -3.95
N TYR A 5 16.82 -11.93 -3.68
CA TYR A 5 16.46 -13.30 -4.03
C TYR A 5 16.74 -14.23 -2.85
N HIS A 6 15.99 -15.31 -2.74
CA HIS A 6 16.11 -16.29 -1.66
C HIS A 6 16.17 -17.73 -2.19
N SER A 7 16.69 -18.63 -1.36
CA SER A 7 16.61 -20.09 -1.59
C SER A 7 15.21 -20.65 -1.37
N SER A 8 14.55 -20.16 -0.33
CA SER A 8 13.18 -20.52 0.05
C SER A 8 12.50 -19.40 0.84
N CYS A 9 11.20 -19.44 0.98
CA CYS A 9 10.44 -18.61 1.90
C CYS A 9 9.33 -19.44 2.58
N SER A 10 8.92 -19.05 3.78
CA SER A 10 7.85 -19.73 4.54
C SER A 10 6.51 -19.58 3.83
N ASN A 11 6.25 -18.43 3.23
CA ASN A 11 5.13 -18.16 2.35
C ASN A 11 5.45 -16.95 1.44
N PHE A 12 4.55 -16.60 0.51
CA PHE A 12 4.78 -15.53 -0.48
C PHE A 12 4.69 -14.11 0.09
N ASP A 13 4.35 -13.95 1.35
CA ASP A 13 4.38 -12.64 2.01
C ASP A 13 5.79 -12.32 2.51
N TYR A 14 6.57 -13.32 2.95
CA TYR A 14 7.87 -13.19 3.60
C TYR A 14 9.04 -13.48 2.65
N THR A 15 9.07 -12.84 1.50
CA THR A 15 10.09 -13.04 0.47
C THR A 15 11.32 -12.15 0.65
N ALA A 16 12.42 -12.48 -0.04
CA ALA A 16 13.66 -11.71 0.03
C ALA A 16 13.53 -10.23 -0.40
N HIS A 17 12.54 -9.88 -1.20
CA HIS A 17 12.28 -8.48 -1.55
C HIS A 17 12.23 -7.57 -0.31
N LEU A 18 11.72 -8.06 0.81
CA LEU A 18 11.53 -7.29 2.04
C LEU A 18 12.84 -6.93 2.75
N ILE A 19 13.95 -7.64 2.49
CA ILE A 19 15.24 -7.31 3.14
C ILE A 19 15.93 -6.07 2.55
N THR A 20 15.30 -5.39 1.60
CA THR A 20 15.82 -4.18 0.95
C THR A 20 14.76 -3.09 0.81
N ASP A 21 13.66 -3.16 1.53
CA ASP A 21 12.57 -2.20 1.44
C ASP A 21 12.79 -0.94 2.30
N GLY A 22 13.85 -0.95 3.12
CA GLY A 22 14.23 0.15 4.01
C GLY A 22 13.57 0.08 5.38
N ASN A 23 12.82 -0.97 5.68
CA ASN A 23 12.24 -1.18 7.00
C ASN A 23 13.21 -1.99 7.89
N THR A 24 13.86 -1.31 8.81
CA THR A 24 14.80 -1.90 9.77
C THR A 24 14.15 -2.34 11.07
N ASP A 25 12.84 -2.16 11.20
CA ASP A 25 12.13 -2.46 12.44
C ASP A 25 11.79 -3.94 12.54
N VAL A 26 12.52 -4.64 13.40
CA VAL A 26 12.34 -6.07 13.69
C VAL A 26 11.13 -6.38 14.59
N GLN A 27 10.47 -5.35 15.14
CA GLN A 27 9.30 -5.47 16.01
C GLN A 27 8.00 -4.98 15.37
N GLY A 28 8.02 -4.73 14.10
CA GLY A 28 7.34 -3.75 13.30
C GLY A 28 5.92 -3.94 12.92
N ASP A 29 5.20 -4.97 13.29
CA ASP A 29 3.86 -5.14 12.73
C ASP A 29 2.76 -4.52 13.55
N SER A 30 1.69 -4.18 12.82
CA SER A 30 0.40 -4.04 13.50
C SER A 30 0.07 -5.36 14.18
N LYS A 31 -0.38 -5.26 15.42
CA LYS A 31 -0.71 -6.43 16.22
C LYS A 31 -2.17 -6.39 16.59
N ILE A 32 -2.86 -7.49 16.29
CA ILE A 32 -4.23 -7.70 16.72
C ILE A 32 -4.20 -8.65 17.92
N THR A 33 -4.86 -8.26 18.98
CA THR A 33 -4.97 -9.08 20.20
C THR A 33 -6.43 -9.10 20.63
N VAL A 34 -6.91 -10.25 21.05
CA VAL A 34 -8.29 -10.44 21.52
C VAL A 34 -8.30 -11.03 22.92
N GLN A 35 -9.37 -10.81 23.67
CA GLN A 35 -9.52 -11.36 25.00
C GLN A 35 -9.61 -12.88 24.98
N TYR A 36 -10.33 -13.43 24.01
CA TYR A 36 -10.57 -14.85 23.88
C TYR A 36 -10.05 -15.35 22.53
N SER A 37 -9.21 -16.38 22.55
CA SER A 37 -8.62 -17.00 21.36
C SER A 37 -9.34 -18.28 20.93
N ASP A 38 -10.65 -18.36 21.15
CA ASP A 38 -11.50 -19.52 20.93
C ASP A 38 -12.30 -19.46 19.62
N PHE A 39 -11.80 -18.74 18.62
CA PHE A 39 -12.44 -18.55 17.33
C PHE A 39 -12.38 -19.80 16.44
N PRO A 40 -13.38 -20.02 15.56
CA PRO A 40 -13.37 -21.10 14.58
C PRO A 40 -12.27 -20.92 13.53
N SER A 41 -11.84 -22.03 12.92
CA SER A 41 -10.92 -21.97 11.78
C SER A 41 -11.50 -21.10 10.65
N GLY A 42 -10.73 -20.11 10.19
CA GLY A 42 -11.14 -19.15 9.15
C GLY A 42 -11.96 -17.96 9.65
N GLU A 43 -12.22 -17.83 10.95
CA GLU A 43 -12.92 -16.69 11.55
C GLU A 43 -12.03 -16.01 12.62
N SER A 44 -10.76 -15.82 12.31
CA SER A 44 -9.74 -15.27 13.20
C SER A 44 -9.81 -13.74 13.30
N PRO A 45 -9.16 -13.13 14.32
CA PRO A 45 -9.17 -11.66 14.51
C PRO A 45 -8.59 -10.87 13.34
N GLU A 46 -7.70 -11.45 12.54
CA GLU A 46 -7.11 -10.82 11.37
C GLU A 46 -8.16 -10.43 10.33
N ASN A 47 -9.26 -11.16 10.27
CA ASN A 47 -10.40 -10.88 9.40
C ASN A 47 -11.08 -9.52 9.71
N LEU A 48 -10.88 -8.95 10.91
CA LEU A 48 -11.42 -7.64 11.28
C LEU A 48 -10.71 -6.48 10.57
N PHE A 49 -9.55 -6.74 9.98
CA PHE A 49 -8.68 -5.74 9.40
C PHE A 49 -8.16 -6.13 8.01
N ASP A 50 -8.78 -7.13 7.38
CA ASP A 50 -8.37 -7.63 6.05
C ASP A 50 -8.99 -6.85 4.89
N GLY A 51 -9.94 -5.97 5.17
CA GLY A 51 -10.63 -5.13 4.19
C GLY A 51 -11.73 -5.86 3.43
N SER A 52 -12.18 -7.01 3.91
CA SER A 52 -13.20 -7.81 3.27
C SER A 52 -14.46 -7.95 4.14
N PRO A 53 -15.60 -7.39 3.74
CA PRO A 53 -16.85 -7.64 4.46
C PRO A 53 -17.38 -9.08 4.29
N ASN A 54 -16.63 -9.94 3.59
CA ASN A 54 -16.99 -11.35 3.36
C ASN A 54 -16.32 -12.31 4.34
N SER A 55 -15.26 -11.89 5.01
CA SER A 55 -14.62 -12.54 6.15
C SER A 55 -15.19 -12.00 7.45
N LYS A 56 -14.93 -12.65 8.54
CA LYS A 56 -15.36 -12.19 9.88
C LYS A 56 -14.49 -12.78 10.99
N TYR A 57 -14.50 -12.11 12.12
CA TYR A 57 -14.12 -12.67 13.42
C TYR A 57 -15.34 -13.14 14.18
N LEU A 58 -15.25 -14.27 14.86
CA LEU A 58 -16.25 -14.77 15.78
C LEU A 58 -15.58 -15.31 17.05
N THR A 59 -16.11 -14.97 18.23
CA THR A 59 -15.77 -15.59 19.52
C THR A 59 -16.98 -16.29 20.12
N PHE A 60 -16.75 -17.33 20.91
CA PHE A 60 -17.80 -18.06 21.62
C PHE A 60 -18.23 -17.38 22.94
N HIS A 61 -18.05 -16.04 23.02
CA HIS A 61 -18.43 -15.21 24.16
C HIS A 61 -19.36 -14.06 23.71
N SER A 62 -20.30 -13.69 24.57
CA SER A 62 -21.22 -12.56 24.31
C SER A 62 -20.58 -11.19 24.52
N GLU A 63 -19.40 -11.15 25.13
CA GLU A 63 -18.60 -9.97 25.42
C GLU A 63 -17.12 -10.25 25.13
N GLY A 64 -16.29 -9.22 25.14
CA GLY A 64 -14.84 -9.35 24.99
C GLY A 64 -14.20 -8.20 24.25
N TRP A 65 -12.92 -7.98 24.51
CA TRP A 65 -12.22 -6.88 23.86
C TRP A 65 -11.39 -7.36 22.65
N ILE A 66 -11.28 -6.44 21.68
CA ILE A 66 -10.45 -6.50 20.49
C ILE A 66 -9.50 -5.29 20.53
N GLN A 67 -8.20 -5.54 20.42
CA GLN A 67 -7.17 -4.51 20.47
C GLN A 67 -6.37 -4.51 19.17
N TYR A 68 -6.15 -3.33 18.64
CA TYR A 68 -5.26 -3.08 17.53
C TYR A 68 -4.07 -2.22 17.99
N GLU A 69 -2.85 -2.65 17.70
CA GLU A 69 -1.60 -1.91 17.91
C GLU A 69 -1.00 -1.57 16.56
N PHE A 70 -0.71 -0.28 16.34
CA PHE A 70 -0.13 0.16 15.08
C PHE A 70 1.31 -0.33 14.92
N ALA A 71 1.66 -0.66 13.67
CA ALA A 71 3.01 -1.05 13.28
C ALA A 71 4.07 -0.02 13.71
N ASN A 72 5.31 -0.50 13.90
CA ASN A 72 6.49 0.33 14.15
C ASN A 72 6.39 1.28 15.36
N GLY A 73 5.55 0.93 16.35
CA GLY A 73 5.32 1.81 17.49
C GLY A 73 4.70 3.16 17.13
N ALA A 74 4.12 3.27 15.93
CA ALA A 74 3.44 4.47 15.48
C ALA A 74 2.23 4.79 16.38
N SER A 75 1.92 6.06 16.50
CA SER A 75 0.76 6.54 17.24
C SER A 75 -0.01 7.56 16.41
N TYR A 76 -1.34 7.45 16.43
CA TYR A 76 -2.24 8.29 15.64
C TYR A 76 -3.38 8.82 16.49
N ILE A 77 -3.99 9.95 16.06
CA ILE A 77 -5.18 10.51 16.67
C ILE A 77 -6.40 9.94 15.94
N ILE A 78 -6.94 8.83 16.44
CA ILE A 78 -8.15 8.25 15.87
C ILE A 78 -9.36 8.96 16.45
N ASP A 79 -10.04 9.74 15.62
CA ASP A 79 -11.24 10.50 15.99
C ASP A 79 -12.53 9.89 15.41
N ARG A 80 -12.41 8.87 14.55
CA ARG A 80 -13.52 8.16 13.97
C ARG A 80 -13.18 6.68 13.76
N TYR A 81 -14.14 5.81 14.01
CA TYR A 81 -14.03 4.39 13.68
C TYR A 81 -15.29 3.88 13.02
N VAL A 82 -15.17 2.82 12.25
CA VAL A 82 -16.27 2.17 11.55
C VAL A 82 -16.30 0.71 11.94
N LEU A 83 -17.49 0.20 12.29
CA LEU A 83 -17.71 -1.22 12.51
C LEU A 83 -18.62 -1.76 11.42
N THR A 84 -18.28 -2.91 10.85
CA THR A 84 -19.09 -3.60 9.84
C THR A 84 -19.63 -4.91 10.40
N SER A 85 -20.95 -5.08 10.35
CA SER A 85 -21.61 -6.30 10.79
C SER A 85 -21.27 -7.50 9.91
N ALA A 86 -21.28 -8.69 10.47
CA ALA A 86 -20.98 -9.92 9.76
C ALA A 86 -22.11 -10.34 8.79
N ASN A 87 -21.90 -11.45 8.10
CA ASN A 87 -22.77 -11.95 7.02
C ASN A 87 -24.00 -12.70 7.48
N ASP A 88 -24.05 -13.17 8.72
CA ASP A 88 -25.10 -14.06 9.24
C ASP A 88 -25.82 -13.49 10.49
N ASP A 89 -26.05 -14.24 11.52
CA ASP A 89 -26.95 -14.03 12.65
C ASP A 89 -26.80 -12.65 13.35
N GLU A 90 -27.85 -11.80 13.25
CA GLU A 90 -27.90 -10.47 13.86
C GLU A 90 -27.83 -10.48 15.40
N LYS A 91 -28.13 -11.61 16.05
CA LYS A 91 -28.06 -11.72 17.51
C LYS A 91 -26.64 -11.68 18.04
N ARG A 92 -25.66 -11.94 17.18
CA ARG A 92 -24.23 -11.92 17.50
C ARG A 92 -23.58 -10.54 17.29
N ASP A 93 -24.34 -9.56 16.78
CA ASP A 93 -23.81 -8.23 16.56
C ASP A 93 -23.53 -7.54 17.91
N PRO A 94 -22.41 -6.79 18.04
CA PRO A 94 -22.18 -5.94 19.19
C PRO A 94 -23.33 -4.94 19.39
N LYS A 95 -23.74 -4.78 20.64
CA LYS A 95 -24.82 -3.87 21.05
C LYS A 95 -24.31 -2.73 21.90
N ASN A 96 -23.45 -3.05 22.86
CA ASN A 96 -22.84 -2.09 23.78
C ASN A 96 -21.32 -2.27 23.77
N TRP A 97 -20.58 -1.16 23.79
CA TRP A 97 -19.12 -1.20 23.87
C TRP A 97 -18.52 0.12 24.34
N THR A 98 -17.25 0.05 24.73
CA THR A 98 -16.39 1.23 24.88
C THR A 98 -15.26 1.18 23.85
N PHE A 99 -14.78 2.37 23.46
CA PHE A 99 -13.61 2.53 22.62
C PHE A 99 -12.57 3.36 23.35
N SER A 100 -11.34 2.84 23.47
CA SER A 100 -10.28 3.42 24.29
C SER A 100 -8.94 3.41 23.58
N GLY A 101 -8.05 4.37 23.95
CA GLY A 101 -6.67 4.47 23.46
C GLY A 101 -5.65 4.28 24.57
N SER A 102 -4.46 3.72 24.23
CA SER A 102 -3.34 3.51 25.15
C SER A 102 -2.00 3.57 24.42
N ASN A 103 -0.94 3.97 25.16
CA ASN A 103 0.44 3.94 24.68
C ASN A 103 1.29 2.83 25.33
N ASP A 104 0.80 2.19 26.38
CA ASP A 104 1.53 1.19 27.18
C ASP A 104 0.77 -0.15 27.35
N GLY A 105 -0.46 -0.22 26.82
CA GLY A 105 -1.34 -1.39 26.95
C GLY A 105 -1.87 -1.65 28.37
N LYS A 106 -1.56 -0.79 29.33
CA LYS A 106 -1.97 -0.92 30.74
C LYS A 106 -2.91 0.21 31.16
N ASN A 107 -2.59 1.43 30.80
CA ASN A 107 -3.39 2.62 31.09
C ASN A 107 -4.21 2.97 29.86
N TRP A 108 -5.53 2.88 29.98
CA TRP A 108 -6.49 3.09 28.90
C TRP A 108 -7.28 4.38 29.13
N THR A 109 -7.34 5.23 28.11
CA THR A 109 -8.18 6.44 28.10
C THR A 109 -9.45 6.14 27.34
N LEU A 110 -10.59 6.28 27.99
CA LEU A 110 -11.91 6.13 27.37
C LEU A 110 -12.15 7.28 26.38
N LEU A 111 -12.48 6.96 25.15
CA LEU A 111 -12.69 7.91 24.05
C LEU A 111 -14.14 7.95 23.57
N ASP A 112 -14.84 6.82 23.66
CA ASP A 112 -16.24 6.72 23.24
C ASP A 112 -16.96 5.59 24.00
N THR A 113 -18.29 5.73 24.14
CA THR A 113 -19.18 4.72 24.72
C THR A 113 -20.44 4.63 23.87
N ARG A 114 -20.82 3.41 23.49
CA ARG A 114 -22.04 3.15 22.72
C ARG A 114 -22.94 2.16 23.44
N SER A 115 -24.24 2.40 23.32
CA SER A 115 -25.27 1.56 23.92
C SER A 115 -26.42 1.39 22.96
N ASP A 116 -27.01 0.19 22.96
CA ASP A 116 -28.18 -0.21 22.16
C ASP A 116 -28.02 0.04 20.64
N ILE A 117 -26.82 -0.13 20.12
CA ILE A 117 -26.56 0.00 18.68
C ILE A 117 -27.14 -1.22 17.95
N ARG A 118 -27.69 -0.95 16.75
CA ARG A 118 -28.28 -1.96 15.88
C ARG A 118 -27.80 -1.79 14.45
N PHE A 119 -27.35 -2.91 13.85
CA PHE A 119 -27.14 -3.04 12.41
C PHE A 119 -28.45 -3.49 11.76
N ASN A 120 -28.96 -2.72 10.80
CA ASN A 120 -30.29 -2.98 10.19
C ASN A 120 -30.22 -4.02 9.07
N LYS A 121 -29.03 -4.26 8.54
CA LYS A 121 -28.79 -5.28 7.49
C LYS A 121 -27.43 -5.96 7.71
N ARG A 122 -27.23 -7.10 7.09
CA ARG A 122 -25.93 -7.78 7.13
C ARG A 122 -24.90 -7.02 6.30
N LYS A 123 -23.64 -7.05 6.77
CA LYS A 123 -22.52 -6.30 6.18
C LYS A 123 -22.76 -4.78 6.15
N GLU A 124 -23.52 -4.27 7.10
CA GLU A 124 -23.73 -2.83 7.27
C GLU A 124 -22.55 -2.21 8.01
N SER A 125 -22.05 -1.12 7.48
CA SER A 125 -20.98 -0.33 8.10
C SER A 125 -21.57 0.87 8.81
N LEU A 126 -21.35 0.98 10.13
CA LEU A 126 -21.78 2.11 10.94
C LEU A 126 -20.55 2.90 11.41
N SER A 127 -20.59 4.21 11.25
CA SER A 127 -19.51 5.15 11.60
C SER A 127 -19.77 5.81 12.92
N PHE A 128 -18.73 5.86 13.78
CA PHE A 128 -18.78 6.45 15.12
C PHE A 128 -17.64 7.45 15.30
N THR A 129 -17.97 8.62 15.88
CA THR A 129 -16.97 9.63 16.23
C THR A 129 -16.51 9.43 17.67
N ALA A 130 -15.21 9.38 17.88
CA ALA A 130 -14.57 9.33 19.18
C ALA A 130 -14.10 10.74 19.60
N LYS A 131 -14.20 11.06 20.87
CA LYS A 131 -13.67 12.32 21.43
C LYS A 131 -12.19 12.17 21.73
N ASN A 132 -11.37 12.26 20.70
CA ASN A 132 -9.93 12.05 20.82
C ASN A 132 -9.13 13.23 20.27
N THR A 133 -8.15 13.68 21.04
CA THR A 133 -7.18 14.73 20.67
C THR A 133 -5.73 14.27 20.87
N ASN A 134 -5.52 13.04 21.35
CA ASN A 134 -4.20 12.50 21.65
C ASN A 134 -3.87 11.33 20.73
N ALA A 135 -2.62 11.21 20.36
CA ALA A 135 -2.12 10.08 19.60
C ALA A 135 -1.87 8.87 20.51
N TYR A 136 -2.39 7.70 20.13
CA TYR A 136 -2.18 6.44 20.83
C TYR A 136 -1.61 5.39 19.88
N ARG A 137 -0.75 4.52 20.43
CA ARG A 137 -0.21 3.33 19.74
C ARG A 137 -1.22 2.21 19.59
N MET A 138 -2.14 2.12 20.56
CA MET A 138 -3.10 1.03 20.67
C MET A 138 -4.51 1.59 20.82
N TYR A 139 -5.44 0.91 20.17
CA TYR A 139 -6.87 1.16 20.34
C TYR A 139 -7.58 -0.13 20.69
N ARG A 140 -8.56 -0.04 21.58
CA ARG A 140 -9.33 -1.19 22.04
C ARG A 140 -10.81 -0.93 21.92
N LEU A 141 -11.52 -1.85 21.28
CA LEU A 141 -12.96 -1.98 21.29
C LEU A 141 -13.30 -3.03 22.36
N ASP A 142 -13.94 -2.61 23.42
CA ASP A 142 -14.36 -3.49 24.53
C ASP A 142 -15.88 -3.68 24.45
N ILE A 143 -16.30 -4.81 23.87
CA ILE A 143 -17.71 -5.16 23.70
C ILE A 143 -18.22 -5.74 25.01
N THR A 144 -19.22 -5.07 25.59
CA THR A 144 -19.78 -5.43 26.90
C THR A 144 -21.13 -6.14 26.79
N ASP A 145 -21.75 -6.16 25.62
CA ASP A 145 -23.02 -6.85 25.35
C ASP A 145 -23.26 -6.99 23.84
N ASN A 146 -23.96 -8.03 23.43
CA ASN A 146 -24.42 -8.26 22.08
C ASN A 146 -25.96 -8.32 21.99
N ARG A 147 -26.51 -8.72 20.85
CA ARG A 147 -27.95 -8.77 20.59
C ARG A 147 -28.65 -10.03 21.10
N GLY A 148 -28.00 -10.84 21.94
CA GLY A 148 -28.62 -11.95 22.67
C GLY A 148 -28.21 -13.36 22.21
N ASP A 149 -27.03 -13.52 21.65
CA ASP A 149 -26.38 -14.82 21.42
C ASP A 149 -25.22 -15.00 22.44
N ASN A 150 -24.77 -16.20 22.65
CA ASN A 150 -23.57 -16.51 23.45
C ASN A 150 -22.26 -16.36 22.66
N ARG A 151 -22.32 -15.83 21.45
CA ARG A 151 -21.20 -15.57 20.52
C ARG A 151 -21.27 -14.12 20.07
N THR A 152 -20.12 -13.55 19.77
CA THR A 152 -20.01 -12.20 19.19
C THR A 152 -19.20 -12.25 17.90
N GLN A 153 -19.59 -11.46 16.90
CA GLN A 153 -18.94 -11.41 15.60
C GLN A 153 -18.92 -9.99 15.00
N LEU A 154 -17.93 -9.72 14.16
CA LEU A 154 -17.82 -8.54 13.28
C LEU A 154 -17.08 -8.94 12.01
N SER A 155 -17.37 -8.25 10.89
CA SER A 155 -16.58 -8.38 9.67
C SER A 155 -15.37 -7.46 9.65
N GLU A 156 -15.55 -6.17 9.98
CA GLU A 156 -14.50 -5.17 9.84
C GLU A 156 -14.50 -4.14 10.96
N ILE A 157 -13.29 -3.65 11.27
CA ILE A 157 -13.03 -2.47 12.08
C ILE A 157 -12.10 -1.56 11.29
N ASP A 158 -12.55 -0.34 10.96
CA ASP A 158 -11.70 0.69 10.36
C ASP A 158 -11.44 1.83 11.33
N LEU A 159 -10.20 2.29 11.40
CA LEU A 159 -9.78 3.42 12.22
C LEU A 159 -9.39 4.60 11.34
N PHE A 160 -9.86 5.81 11.67
CA PHE A 160 -9.66 7.00 10.86
C PHE A 160 -9.14 8.17 11.66
N GLU A 161 -8.26 8.92 11.04
CA GLU A 161 -7.80 10.22 11.47
C GLU A 161 -8.11 11.23 10.36
N LYS A 162 -8.92 12.27 10.65
CA LYS A 162 -9.27 13.34 9.71
C LYS A 162 -9.76 12.83 8.32
N ASN A 163 -10.58 11.80 8.29
CA ASN A 163 -11.12 11.16 7.08
C ASN A 163 -10.16 10.24 6.30
N VAL A 164 -8.97 9.97 6.79
CA VAL A 164 -8.03 9.02 6.21
C VAL A 164 -7.97 7.77 7.09
N SER A 165 -8.12 6.57 6.50
CA SER A 165 -7.91 5.33 7.23
C SER A 165 -6.44 5.18 7.59
N ARG A 166 -6.15 4.84 8.85
CA ARG A 166 -4.80 4.59 9.36
C ARG A 166 -4.46 3.10 9.47
N ILE A 167 -5.42 2.24 9.22
CA ILE A 167 -5.15 0.81 9.17
C ILE A 167 -4.55 0.47 7.81
N ASP A 168 -3.32 0.03 7.81
CA ASP A 168 -2.79 -0.75 6.70
C ASP A 168 -3.36 -2.16 6.83
N ARG A 169 -4.22 -2.51 5.90
CA ARG A 169 -4.97 -3.78 5.91
C ARG A 169 -4.12 -4.99 5.55
N SER A 170 -2.85 -4.82 5.21
CA SER A 170 -1.92 -5.91 5.07
C SER A 170 -1.20 -6.16 6.40
N VAL A 171 -1.65 -7.14 7.12
CA VAL A 171 -1.01 -7.61 8.36
C VAL A 171 0.13 -8.54 7.97
N PHE A 172 1.34 -8.03 7.83
CA PHE A 172 2.54 -8.85 7.62
C PHE A 172 3.78 -8.15 8.18
N SER A 173 4.79 -8.94 8.57
CA SER A 173 6.12 -8.44 8.91
C SER A 173 6.91 -8.08 7.66
N SER A 174 7.55 -6.91 7.64
CA SER A 174 8.55 -6.62 6.62
C SER A 174 9.84 -7.37 6.91
N LYS A 175 9.83 -8.68 6.66
CA LYS A 175 10.98 -9.58 6.83
C LYS A 175 10.94 -10.67 5.78
N TRP A 176 12.11 -11.17 5.42
CA TRP A 176 12.21 -12.49 4.82
C TRP A 176 12.20 -13.55 5.92
N GLU A 177 11.54 -14.68 5.65
CA GLU A 177 11.54 -15.86 6.50
C GLU A 177 11.71 -17.11 5.65
N SER A 178 12.68 -17.97 6.01
CA SER A 178 12.94 -19.21 5.27
C SER A 178 11.84 -20.25 5.45
N ALA A 179 11.73 -21.19 4.50
CA ALA A 179 10.81 -22.33 4.64
C ALA A 179 11.24 -23.36 5.68
N GLY A 180 12.52 -23.36 6.07
CA GLY A 180 13.07 -24.31 7.03
C GLY A 180 14.48 -23.93 7.48
N LYS A 181 15.10 -24.82 8.30
CA LYS A 181 16.38 -24.61 8.97
C LYS A 181 17.60 -25.17 8.21
N GLU A 182 17.39 -25.80 7.08
CA GLU A 182 18.48 -26.26 6.23
C GLU A 182 19.36 -25.10 5.78
N ASP A 183 20.43 -25.38 5.04
CA ASP A 183 21.25 -24.33 4.44
C ASP A 183 20.42 -23.40 3.58
N GLN A 184 20.36 -22.13 3.97
CA GLN A 184 19.56 -21.11 3.31
C GLN A 184 20.44 -19.94 2.86
N TRP A 185 19.94 -19.20 1.89
CA TRP A 185 20.59 -17.98 1.45
C TRP A 185 19.59 -16.93 0.98
N VAL A 186 19.98 -15.67 1.19
CA VAL A 186 19.43 -14.51 0.50
C VAL A 186 20.56 -13.75 -0.16
N TYR A 187 20.34 -13.18 -1.36
CA TYR A 187 21.31 -12.28 -1.96
C TYR A 187 20.65 -11.04 -2.57
N ILE A 188 21.41 -9.95 -2.59
CA ILE A 188 21.02 -8.67 -3.19
C ILE A 188 21.77 -8.51 -4.51
N ASP A 189 21.06 -8.10 -5.58
CA ASP A 189 21.65 -7.64 -6.85
C ASP A 189 21.84 -6.12 -6.79
N LEU A 190 23.05 -5.64 -6.70
CA LEU A 190 23.38 -4.22 -6.65
C LEU A 190 23.19 -3.50 -8.00
N GLY A 191 22.83 -4.26 -9.06
CA GLY A 191 22.62 -3.75 -10.42
C GLY A 191 23.91 -3.51 -11.19
N THR A 192 25.00 -3.19 -10.52
CA THR A 192 26.34 -2.97 -11.11
C THR A 192 27.44 -3.43 -10.17
N ILE A 193 28.67 -3.46 -10.66
CA ILE A 193 29.84 -3.78 -9.82
C ILE A 193 30.12 -2.60 -8.88
N CYS A 194 30.12 -2.88 -7.58
CA CYS A 194 30.38 -1.91 -6.50
C CYS A 194 31.62 -2.30 -5.70
N ARG A 195 32.18 -1.32 -4.97
CA ARG A 195 33.18 -1.53 -3.93
C ARG A 195 32.49 -1.50 -2.58
N ILE A 196 32.51 -2.62 -1.86
CA ILE A 196 31.75 -2.84 -0.62
C ILE A 196 32.73 -2.94 0.53
N ASN A 197 32.45 -2.24 1.63
CA ASN A 197 33.32 -2.23 2.82
C ASN A 197 32.56 -2.57 4.11
N LYS A 198 31.23 -2.65 4.07
CA LYS A 198 30.43 -2.97 5.24
C LYS A 198 29.10 -3.60 4.83
N VAL A 199 28.64 -4.57 5.62
CA VAL A 199 27.28 -5.10 5.58
C VAL A 199 26.67 -4.96 6.96
N LYS A 200 25.40 -4.60 7.05
CA LYS A 200 24.65 -4.54 8.28
C LYS A 200 23.43 -5.41 8.16
N LEU A 201 23.21 -6.29 9.12
CA LEU A 201 22.11 -7.23 9.17
C LEU A 201 21.15 -6.82 10.29
N PHE A 202 19.87 -6.80 9.99
CA PHE A 202 18.80 -6.62 10.95
C PHE A 202 18.01 -7.94 11.03
N TRP A 203 18.40 -8.78 11.99
CA TRP A 203 17.79 -10.07 12.17
C TRP A 203 16.39 -9.96 12.78
N GLY A 204 15.50 -10.86 12.40
CA GLY A 204 14.29 -11.13 13.13
C GLY A 204 14.56 -11.94 14.40
N GLU A 205 13.51 -12.49 15.01
CA GLU A 205 13.64 -13.31 16.22
C GLU A 205 14.41 -14.62 15.96
N GLU A 206 14.32 -15.16 14.75
CA GLU A 206 14.90 -16.43 14.33
C GLU A 206 16.16 -16.19 13.48
N PHE A 207 17.28 -15.97 14.15
CA PHE A 207 18.54 -15.60 13.51
C PHE A 207 19.50 -16.78 13.29
N ALA A 208 20.45 -16.61 12.38
CA ALA A 208 21.53 -17.56 12.17
C ALA A 208 22.68 -17.34 13.15
N ARG A 209 23.15 -18.44 13.79
CA ARG A 209 24.42 -18.45 14.52
C ARG A 209 25.60 -18.69 13.59
N SER A 210 25.42 -19.59 12.64
CA SER A 210 26.46 -19.91 11.66
C SER A 210 26.08 -19.37 10.30
N TYR A 211 26.87 -18.40 9.82
CA TYR A 211 26.62 -17.79 8.52
C TYR A 211 27.87 -17.18 7.88
N GLN A 212 27.78 -16.92 6.59
CA GLN A 212 28.82 -16.28 5.79
C GLN A 212 28.26 -15.10 4.99
N ILE A 213 29.07 -14.06 4.82
CA ILE A 213 28.84 -13.00 3.83
C ILE A 213 29.70 -13.29 2.62
N GLN A 214 29.05 -13.53 1.51
CA GLN A 214 29.67 -13.96 0.26
C GLN A 214 29.43 -12.94 -0.85
N PHE A 215 30.38 -12.84 -1.76
CA PHE A 215 30.42 -11.86 -2.83
C PHE A 215 30.62 -12.54 -4.18
N SER A 216 29.95 -12.02 -5.21
CA SER A 216 30.06 -12.53 -6.58
C SER A 216 29.90 -11.41 -7.61
N THR A 217 30.46 -11.60 -8.80
CA THR A 217 30.23 -10.75 -9.97
C THR A 217 29.34 -11.42 -11.02
N ASP A 218 29.12 -12.75 -10.91
CA ASP A 218 28.49 -13.57 -11.95
C ASP A 218 27.39 -14.53 -11.45
N LYS A 219 27.08 -14.52 -10.14
CA LYS A 219 26.16 -15.44 -9.42
C LYS A 219 26.59 -16.92 -9.41
N ARG A 220 27.69 -17.26 -10.04
CA ARG A 220 28.20 -18.66 -10.15
C ARG A 220 29.33 -18.88 -9.15
N ASN A 221 30.28 -17.95 -9.11
CA ASN A 221 31.45 -18.00 -8.26
C ASN A 221 31.26 -17.11 -7.05
N TRP A 222 31.09 -17.71 -5.86
CA TRP A 222 30.89 -17.02 -4.60
C TRP A 222 32.13 -17.11 -3.73
N ARG A 223 32.61 -15.97 -3.26
CA ARG A 223 33.76 -15.86 -2.36
C ARG A 223 33.29 -15.37 -0.99
N SER A 224 33.55 -16.16 0.06
CA SER A 224 33.30 -15.75 1.44
C SER A 224 34.42 -14.81 1.91
N LEU A 225 34.05 -13.65 2.45
CA LEU A 225 34.96 -12.69 3.06
C LEU A 225 34.69 -12.51 4.56
N TYR A 226 33.60 -13.04 5.05
CA TYR A 226 33.26 -13.10 6.46
C TYR A 226 32.56 -14.41 6.76
N SER A 227 32.90 -14.99 7.91
CA SER A 227 32.27 -16.22 8.39
C SER A 227 32.23 -16.18 9.91
N THR A 228 31.14 -16.61 10.51
CA THR A 228 30.96 -16.76 11.94
C THR A 228 30.12 -17.98 12.27
N ASN A 229 30.32 -18.53 13.46
CA ASN A 229 29.46 -19.54 14.11
C ASN A 229 28.89 -19.04 15.45
N GLU A 230 29.09 -17.73 15.72
CA GLU A 230 28.71 -17.07 16.95
C GLU A 230 27.80 -15.85 16.71
N GLY A 231 26.96 -15.91 15.69
CA GLY A 231 25.95 -14.87 15.39
C GLY A 231 25.06 -14.62 16.61
N LYS A 232 24.76 -13.35 16.87
CA LYS A 232 24.07 -12.91 18.09
C LYS A 232 22.62 -12.48 17.84
N GLY A 233 22.24 -12.31 16.59
CA GLY A 233 20.94 -11.75 16.23
C GLY A 233 20.84 -10.23 16.49
N GLY A 234 19.64 -9.70 16.37
CA GLY A 234 19.42 -8.27 16.47
C GLY A 234 20.14 -7.52 15.33
N ILE A 235 20.88 -6.46 15.67
CA ILE A 235 21.60 -5.67 14.67
C ILE A 235 23.08 -6.06 14.70
N GLU A 236 23.59 -6.59 13.57
CA GLU A 236 24.99 -6.94 13.40
C GLU A 236 25.66 -6.10 12.31
N GLU A 237 26.73 -5.38 12.66
CA GLU A 237 27.53 -4.60 11.72
C GLU A 237 28.84 -5.34 11.40
N ILE A 238 29.02 -5.70 10.13
CA ILE A 238 30.18 -6.46 9.63
C ILE A 238 31.03 -5.55 8.77
N LYS A 239 32.17 -5.14 9.30
CA LYS A 239 33.21 -4.40 8.57
C LYS A 239 34.04 -5.36 7.75
N LEU A 240 34.28 -5.03 6.50
CA LEU A 240 34.98 -5.87 5.54
C LEU A 240 36.23 -5.18 5.01
N THR A 241 37.23 -5.96 4.66
CA THR A 241 38.22 -5.49 3.69
C THR A 241 37.47 -5.27 2.37
N THR A 242 37.70 -4.14 1.69
CA THR A 242 36.98 -3.76 0.48
C THR A 242 36.84 -4.91 -0.50
N ALA A 243 35.60 -5.28 -0.80
CA ALA A 243 35.23 -6.28 -1.79
C ALA A 243 34.72 -5.62 -3.08
N THR A 244 35.00 -6.19 -4.22
CA THR A 244 34.40 -5.79 -5.51
C THR A 244 33.39 -6.84 -5.91
N ALA A 245 32.09 -6.47 -5.99
CA ALA A 245 31.02 -7.40 -6.31
C ALA A 245 29.82 -6.69 -6.92
N LYS A 246 29.02 -7.45 -7.66
CA LYS A 246 27.66 -7.09 -8.11
C LYS A 246 26.60 -7.72 -7.22
N TYR A 247 26.90 -8.87 -6.62
CA TYR A 247 25.98 -9.64 -5.78
C TYR A 247 26.57 -9.84 -4.40
N VAL A 248 25.75 -9.64 -3.36
CA VAL A 248 26.11 -9.87 -1.95
C VAL A 248 25.12 -10.88 -1.40
N ARG A 249 25.64 -12.00 -0.88
CA ARG A 249 24.85 -13.11 -0.34
C ARG A 249 25.13 -13.32 1.14
N LEU A 250 24.05 -13.43 1.91
CA LEU A 250 24.07 -14.02 3.23
C LEU A 250 23.76 -15.51 3.06
N TYR A 251 24.69 -16.38 3.46
CA TYR A 251 24.57 -17.83 3.42
C TYR A 251 24.57 -18.37 4.84
N MET A 252 23.51 -19.05 5.25
CA MET A 252 23.23 -19.49 6.61
C MET A 252 23.28 -21.01 6.67
N THR A 253 23.96 -21.55 7.70
CA THR A 253 24.17 -22.99 7.87
C THR A 253 23.80 -23.52 9.25
N GLY A 254 23.36 -22.64 10.18
CA GLY A 254 22.94 -23.04 11.51
C GLY A 254 22.22 -21.89 12.23
N GLY A 255 21.02 -22.16 12.70
CA GLY A 255 20.14 -21.20 13.39
C GLY A 255 19.83 -21.61 14.82
N ILE A 256 19.02 -20.80 15.48
CA ILE A 256 18.50 -21.05 16.85
C ILE A 256 17.12 -21.73 16.86
N SER A 257 16.43 -21.72 15.72
CA SER A 257 15.07 -22.26 15.55
C SER A 257 14.89 -22.99 14.22
N GLU A 258 13.65 -23.28 13.87
CA GLU A 258 13.30 -24.04 12.65
C GLU A 258 13.35 -23.20 11.38
N HIS A 259 13.45 -21.87 11.49
CA HIS A 259 13.52 -20.91 10.38
C HIS A 259 14.62 -19.91 10.60
N TYR A 260 14.94 -19.14 9.56
CA TYR A 260 15.73 -17.91 9.63
C TYR A 260 14.83 -16.74 9.28
N SER A 261 14.98 -15.62 9.97
CA SER A 261 14.27 -14.38 9.66
C SER A 261 15.21 -13.17 9.61
N LEU A 262 15.06 -12.34 8.58
CA LEU A 262 15.87 -11.14 8.34
C LEU A 262 14.96 -10.00 7.91
N ALA A 263 14.95 -8.91 8.67
CA ALA A 263 14.15 -7.73 8.34
C ALA A 263 14.83 -6.88 7.26
N GLU A 264 16.15 -6.59 7.41
CA GLU A 264 16.85 -5.76 6.44
C GLU A 264 18.32 -6.19 6.30
N MET A 265 18.86 -6.03 5.10
CA MET A 265 20.27 -6.20 4.78
C MET A 265 20.80 -4.97 4.05
N GLU A 266 21.54 -4.13 4.77
CA GLU A 266 22.15 -2.93 4.21
C GLU A 266 23.57 -3.23 3.73
N VAL A 267 23.90 -2.77 2.53
CA VAL A 267 25.23 -2.92 1.92
C VAL A 267 25.85 -1.54 1.69
N TYR A 268 27.00 -1.30 2.26
CA TYR A 268 27.67 -0.01 2.21
C TYR A 268 28.98 -0.07 1.41
N GLY A 269 29.23 1.00 0.65
CA GLY A 269 30.42 1.12 -0.17
C GLY A 269 30.35 2.27 -1.16
N THR A 270 31.02 2.12 -2.29
CA THR A 270 31.02 3.11 -3.38
C THR A 270 30.66 2.43 -4.70
N GLY A 271 30.05 3.18 -5.60
CA GLY A 271 29.46 2.70 -6.83
C GLY A 271 27.93 2.60 -6.66
N GLY A 272 27.29 1.91 -7.58
CA GLY A 272 25.84 1.74 -7.59
C GLY A 272 25.22 2.19 -8.91
N VAL A 273 23.96 1.84 -9.09
CA VAL A 273 23.20 2.25 -10.26
C VAL A 273 22.79 3.71 -10.10
N ILE A 274 23.12 4.53 -11.09
CA ILE A 274 22.60 5.89 -11.18
C ILE A 274 21.15 5.77 -11.65
N PRO A 275 20.17 6.31 -10.88
CA PRO A 275 18.77 6.30 -11.31
C PRO A 275 18.62 6.95 -12.69
N LYS A 276 17.81 6.33 -13.55
CA LYS A 276 17.48 6.92 -14.86
C LYS A 276 16.83 8.28 -14.64
N GLN A 277 17.29 9.29 -15.39
CA GLN A 277 16.69 10.62 -15.33
C GLN A 277 15.21 10.52 -15.70
N MET A 278 14.35 11.02 -14.83
CA MET A 278 12.90 11.05 -15.03
C MET A 278 12.53 12.06 -16.10
N ALA A 279 11.44 11.82 -16.83
CA ALA A 279 10.88 12.81 -17.74
C ALA A 279 10.46 14.06 -16.96
N VAL A 280 10.69 15.23 -17.55
CA VAL A 280 10.36 16.53 -16.92
C VAL A 280 8.91 16.87 -17.25
N PRO A 281 8.15 17.48 -16.32
CA PRO A 281 6.84 18.04 -16.63
C PRO A 281 6.90 18.96 -17.86
N TYR A 282 5.91 18.89 -18.73
CA TYR A 282 5.92 19.62 -20.00
C TYR A 282 4.57 20.23 -20.33
N MET A 283 4.60 21.27 -21.17
CA MET A 283 3.42 21.94 -21.68
C MET A 283 2.94 21.26 -22.96
N GLY A 284 1.74 20.71 -22.93
CA GLY A 284 1.08 20.14 -24.10
C GLY A 284 0.58 21.21 -25.08
N LYS A 285 0.28 20.80 -26.32
CA LYS A 285 -0.18 21.67 -27.39
C LYS A 285 -1.48 22.42 -27.05
N GLU A 286 -2.35 21.78 -26.28
CA GLU A 286 -3.65 22.30 -25.82
C GLU A 286 -3.54 23.22 -24.60
N GLY A 287 -2.32 23.47 -24.15
CA GLY A 287 -2.07 24.34 -23.02
C GLY A 287 -2.20 23.67 -21.66
N ALA A 288 -2.47 22.38 -21.57
CA ALA A 288 -2.37 21.58 -20.37
C ALA A 288 -0.90 21.38 -19.95
N TYR A 289 -0.63 21.41 -18.65
CA TYR A 289 0.70 21.16 -18.11
C TYR A 289 0.74 19.75 -17.54
N TYR A 290 1.41 18.86 -18.25
CA TYR A 290 1.50 17.44 -17.89
C TYR A 290 2.53 17.22 -16.79
N LEU A 291 2.10 16.60 -15.73
CA LEU A 291 2.92 16.16 -14.60
C LEU A 291 3.35 14.69 -14.76
N THR A 292 2.81 14.02 -15.78
CA THR A 292 3.20 12.68 -16.19
C THR A 292 4.71 12.58 -16.40
N GLY A 293 5.33 11.55 -15.84
CA GLY A 293 6.78 11.38 -15.91
C GLY A 293 7.62 12.37 -15.11
N GLY A 294 6.98 13.24 -14.31
CA GLY A 294 7.63 14.20 -13.44
C GLY A 294 8.27 13.57 -12.20
N ASN A 295 8.59 14.42 -11.22
CA ASN A 295 9.23 14.02 -9.96
C ASN A 295 8.26 13.32 -9.01
N TRP A 296 7.54 12.34 -9.49
CA TRP A 296 6.65 11.53 -8.66
C TRP A 296 7.46 10.62 -7.75
N LYS A 297 6.99 10.53 -6.54
CA LYS A 297 7.49 9.62 -5.50
C LYS A 297 6.36 8.76 -4.98
N VAL A 298 6.68 7.56 -4.53
CA VAL A 298 5.71 6.62 -3.93
C VAL A 298 6.28 6.02 -2.65
N GLN A 299 5.42 5.84 -1.66
CA GLN A 299 5.74 5.16 -0.41
C GLN A 299 4.54 4.37 0.09
N ARG A 300 4.79 3.23 0.70
CA ARG A 300 3.77 2.44 1.39
C ARG A 300 3.17 3.25 2.52
N ALA A 301 1.84 3.28 2.61
CA ALA A 301 1.14 4.19 3.54
C ALA A 301 1.45 3.90 5.01
N SER A 302 1.66 2.64 5.39
CA SER A 302 2.03 2.26 6.76
C SER A 302 3.37 2.83 7.24
N LEU A 303 4.27 3.19 6.31
CA LEU A 303 5.55 3.79 6.62
C LEU A 303 5.48 5.33 6.73
N VAL A 304 4.33 5.93 6.46
CA VAL A 304 4.12 7.38 6.49
C VAL A 304 3.29 7.74 7.72
N LYS A 305 3.92 8.38 8.71
CA LYS A 305 3.29 8.70 10.00
C LYS A 305 2.41 9.97 9.98
N LEU A 306 2.36 10.68 8.84
CA LEU A 306 1.67 11.95 8.68
C LEU A 306 0.43 11.78 7.81
N ASP A 307 -0.55 12.67 8.00
CA ASP A 307 -1.79 12.66 7.23
C ASP A 307 -1.65 13.33 5.84
N GLY A 308 -2.70 13.27 5.04
CA GLY A 308 -2.68 13.83 3.68
C GLY A 308 -2.50 15.34 3.62
N LEU A 309 -2.87 16.06 4.69
CA LEU A 309 -2.66 17.51 4.77
C LEU A 309 -1.16 17.81 4.90
N GLU A 310 -0.47 17.08 5.76
CA GLU A 310 0.97 17.20 6.00
C GLU A 310 1.77 16.64 4.82
N VAL A 311 1.39 15.49 4.27
CA VAL A 311 2.07 14.86 3.11
C VAL A 311 1.96 15.72 1.86
N SER A 312 0.89 16.50 1.68
CA SER A 312 0.73 17.41 0.55
C SER A 312 1.37 18.79 0.77
N ASP A 313 2.03 19.03 1.89
CA ASP A 313 2.78 20.27 2.08
C ASP A 313 4.00 20.32 1.15
N PRO A 314 4.23 21.42 0.39
CA PRO A 314 5.39 21.57 -0.50
C PRO A 314 6.76 21.43 0.18
N VAL A 315 6.86 21.57 1.51
CA VAL A 315 8.11 21.43 2.27
C VAL A 315 8.28 20.06 2.93
N PHE A 316 7.28 19.16 2.80
CA PHE A 316 7.37 17.80 3.32
C PHE A 316 8.62 17.09 2.78
N ASP A 317 9.32 16.37 3.65
CA ASP A 317 10.54 15.63 3.31
C ASP A 317 10.20 14.24 2.77
N ASP A 318 10.32 14.07 1.47
CA ASP A 318 10.10 12.82 0.75
C ASP A 318 11.40 12.17 0.23
N ARG A 319 12.55 12.50 0.82
CA ARG A 319 13.87 12.02 0.32
C ARG A 319 13.98 10.50 0.35
N ASP A 320 13.37 9.87 1.34
CA ASP A 320 13.41 8.41 1.53
C ASP A 320 12.36 7.66 0.70
N TRP A 321 11.47 8.39 0.01
CA TRP A 321 10.50 7.79 -0.88
C TRP A 321 11.15 7.37 -2.20
N ILE A 322 10.69 6.26 -2.77
CA ILE A 322 11.18 5.82 -4.07
C ILE A 322 10.60 6.67 -5.21
N ILE A 323 11.35 6.73 -6.31
CA ILE A 323 10.88 7.36 -7.55
C ILE A 323 9.74 6.51 -8.13
N ALA A 324 8.60 7.14 -8.37
CA ALA A 324 7.43 6.51 -8.97
C ALA A 324 7.43 6.64 -10.50
N THR A 325 6.91 5.62 -11.15
CA THR A 325 6.56 5.67 -12.57
C THR A 325 5.10 6.09 -12.69
N VAL A 326 4.86 7.25 -13.32
CA VAL A 326 3.52 7.78 -13.59
C VAL A 326 3.45 8.22 -15.06
N PRO A 327 2.56 7.64 -15.88
CA PRO A 327 1.61 6.54 -15.59
C PRO A 327 2.31 5.23 -15.24
N GLY A 328 1.71 4.46 -14.35
CA GLY A 328 2.20 3.14 -13.99
C GLY A 328 1.62 2.64 -12.67
N THR A 329 1.94 1.39 -12.36
CA THR A 329 1.57 0.77 -11.09
C THR A 329 2.67 0.97 -10.04
N VAL A 330 2.33 0.73 -8.76
CA VAL A 330 3.33 0.63 -7.69
C VAL A 330 4.39 -0.40 -8.05
N LEU A 331 3.98 -1.60 -8.48
CA LEU A 331 4.91 -2.66 -8.89
C LEU A 331 5.86 -2.22 -10.00
N THR A 332 5.35 -1.51 -11.02
CA THR A 332 6.17 -0.96 -12.11
C THR A 332 7.18 0.07 -11.60
N SER A 333 6.81 0.87 -10.60
CA SER A 333 7.72 1.83 -9.97
C SER A 333 8.91 1.13 -9.32
N TYR A 334 8.66 0.08 -8.54
CA TYR A 334 9.70 -0.73 -7.91
C TYR A 334 10.57 -1.47 -8.93
N LEU A 335 9.97 -1.99 -10.01
CA LEU A 335 10.70 -2.64 -11.10
C LEU A 335 11.65 -1.67 -11.80
N ASN A 336 11.17 -0.48 -12.15
CA ASN A 336 11.95 0.49 -12.92
C ASN A 336 13.18 1.06 -12.18
N ILE A 337 13.13 1.11 -10.85
CA ILE A 337 14.30 1.47 -10.03
C ILE A 337 15.22 0.28 -9.71
N GLY A 338 14.84 -0.93 -10.14
CA GLY A 338 15.59 -2.17 -9.87
C GLY A 338 15.46 -2.64 -8.43
N ALA A 339 14.36 -2.32 -7.75
CA ALA A 339 14.10 -2.73 -6.37
C ALA A 339 13.54 -4.15 -6.25
N ILE A 340 12.94 -4.67 -7.32
CA ILE A 340 12.38 -6.02 -7.37
C ILE A 340 12.91 -6.78 -8.59
N PRO A 341 12.89 -8.12 -8.58
CA PRO A 341 13.08 -8.94 -9.76
C PRO A 341 12.04 -8.65 -10.85
N ASP A 342 12.37 -8.95 -12.11
CA ASP A 342 11.40 -8.83 -13.20
C ASP A 342 10.29 -9.89 -13.07
N PRO A 343 9.05 -9.51 -12.76
CA PRO A 343 7.96 -10.46 -12.54
C PRO A 343 7.58 -11.25 -13.80
N ASN A 344 8.00 -10.80 -14.98
CA ASN A 344 7.70 -11.45 -16.25
C ASN A 344 8.78 -12.47 -16.67
N PHE A 345 9.85 -12.65 -15.89
CA PHE A 345 10.94 -13.54 -16.23
C PHE A 345 10.94 -14.80 -15.34
N GLY A 346 10.64 -15.95 -15.93
CA GLY A 346 10.63 -17.24 -15.23
C GLY A 346 9.65 -17.24 -14.05
N ASP A 347 10.13 -17.67 -12.89
CA ASP A 347 9.39 -17.71 -11.63
C ASP A 347 9.68 -16.51 -10.70
N GLN A 348 10.30 -15.45 -11.20
CA GLN A 348 10.76 -14.33 -10.36
C GLN A 348 9.63 -13.58 -9.65
N GLN A 349 8.40 -13.67 -10.12
CA GLN A 349 7.28 -13.11 -9.37
C GLN A 349 7.10 -13.78 -7.98
N LEU A 350 7.57 -15.03 -7.80
CA LEU A 350 7.53 -15.72 -6.49
C LEU A 350 8.56 -15.16 -5.50
N GLN A 351 9.53 -14.37 -5.96
CA GLN A 351 10.52 -13.67 -5.13
C GLN A 351 10.01 -12.31 -4.61
N ILE A 352 8.82 -11.88 -5.02
CA ILE A 352 8.22 -10.59 -4.69
C ILE A 352 7.13 -10.80 -3.64
N SER A 353 7.17 -10.04 -2.55
CA SER A 353 6.16 -10.13 -1.50
C SER A 353 4.76 -9.79 -2.02
N ASP A 354 3.79 -10.64 -1.76
CA ASP A 354 2.39 -10.38 -2.06
C ASP A 354 1.82 -9.33 -1.11
N ALA A 355 2.02 -9.50 0.18
CA ALA A 355 1.51 -8.60 1.20
C ALA A 355 2.06 -7.18 1.11
N PHE A 356 3.34 -7.02 0.73
CA PHE A 356 3.92 -5.67 0.57
C PHE A 356 3.15 -4.83 -0.45
N PHE A 357 2.76 -5.43 -1.58
CA PHE A 357 2.06 -4.73 -2.66
C PHE A 357 0.53 -4.73 -2.51
N THR A 358 -0.02 -5.58 -1.65
CA THR A 358 -1.45 -5.58 -1.31
C THR A 358 -1.69 -4.62 -0.14
N ALA A 359 -1.38 -3.35 -0.33
CA ALA A 359 -1.39 -2.30 0.68
C ALA A 359 -1.83 -0.96 0.09
N ASP A 360 -2.09 -0.01 0.97
CA ASP A 360 -2.32 1.39 0.59
C ASP A 360 -0.99 2.08 0.28
N PHE A 361 -1.00 3.02 -0.66
CA PHE A 361 0.20 3.75 -1.08
C PHE A 361 -0.05 5.25 -1.23
N TRP A 362 0.94 6.02 -0.80
CA TRP A 362 1.04 7.44 -1.09
C TRP A 362 1.82 7.67 -2.37
N TYR A 363 1.28 8.48 -3.28
CA TYR A 363 2.00 9.12 -4.38
C TYR A 363 2.11 10.60 -4.11
N ARG A 364 3.26 11.20 -4.47
CA ARG A 364 3.51 12.62 -4.25
C ARG A 364 4.36 13.22 -5.37
N THR A 365 4.05 14.46 -5.75
CA THR A 365 4.89 15.25 -6.66
C THR A 365 4.83 16.73 -6.31
N THR A 366 5.90 17.45 -6.62
CA THR A 366 5.93 18.91 -6.54
C THR A 366 6.25 19.50 -7.92
N PHE A 367 5.66 20.65 -8.21
CA PHE A 367 5.83 21.34 -9.49
C PHE A 367 5.66 22.84 -9.33
N ILE A 368 6.03 23.61 -10.35
CA ILE A 368 5.75 25.06 -10.40
C ILE A 368 4.50 25.28 -11.23
N VAL A 369 3.51 25.97 -10.68
CA VAL A 369 2.26 26.30 -11.38
C VAL A 369 2.59 27.26 -12.52
N PRO A 370 2.21 26.99 -13.78
CA PRO A 370 2.56 27.84 -14.90
C PRO A 370 2.03 29.28 -14.75
N ASN A 371 2.90 30.26 -14.96
CA ASN A 371 2.54 31.69 -14.88
C ASN A 371 1.37 32.07 -15.80
N LYS A 372 1.21 31.41 -16.95
CA LYS A 372 0.11 31.64 -17.90
C LYS A 372 -1.27 31.26 -17.35
N TYR A 373 -1.34 30.62 -16.20
CA TYR A 373 -2.60 30.26 -15.52
C TYR A 373 -3.07 31.37 -14.56
N LYS A 374 -2.33 32.47 -14.44
CA LYS A 374 -2.74 33.62 -13.62
C LYS A 374 -4.14 34.10 -14.02
N GLU A 375 -4.98 34.37 -13.03
CA GLU A 375 -6.37 34.86 -13.21
C GLU A 375 -7.29 33.90 -13.95
N LYS A 376 -6.96 32.59 -13.93
CA LYS A 376 -7.79 31.52 -14.50
C LYS A 376 -8.21 30.53 -13.42
N ARG A 377 -9.26 29.76 -13.69
CA ARG A 377 -9.55 28.55 -12.92
C ARG A 377 -8.54 27.47 -13.25
N ILE A 378 -7.97 26.86 -12.23
CA ILE A 378 -6.94 25.83 -12.35
C ILE A 378 -7.51 24.48 -11.91
N TRP A 379 -7.42 23.51 -12.80
CA TRP A 379 -7.96 22.17 -12.61
C TRP A 379 -6.84 21.15 -12.52
N LEU A 380 -6.88 20.29 -11.49
CA LEU A 380 -6.11 19.05 -11.44
C LEU A 380 -6.91 17.95 -12.12
N ASN A 381 -6.30 17.27 -13.09
CA ASN A 381 -6.89 16.16 -13.83
C ASN A 381 -6.08 14.90 -13.60
N LEU A 382 -6.76 13.83 -13.19
CA LEU A 382 -6.24 12.48 -12.98
C LEU A 382 -7.07 11.55 -13.87
N ASN A 383 -6.52 11.14 -15.02
CA ASN A 383 -7.30 10.40 -16.02
C ASN A 383 -7.59 8.96 -15.65
N GLY A 384 -6.78 8.35 -14.80
CA GLY A 384 -6.99 6.99 -14.34
C GLY A 384 -6.18 6.65 -13.11
N ILE A 385 -6.87 6.15 -12.09
CA ILE A 385 -6.28 5.57 -10.89
C ILE A 385 -6.94 4.20 -10.66
N ASN A 386 -6.16 3.20 -10.39
CA ASN A 386 -6.73 1.95 -9.92
C ASN A 386 -6.48 1.85 -8.40
N TRP A 387 -7.53 1.96 -7.56
CA TRP A 387 -8.93 2.12 -8.00
C TRP A 387 -9.69 3.17 -7.17
N LYS A 388 -9.34 3.38 -5.90
CA LYS A 388 -9.88 4.43 -5.03
C LYS A 388 -8.75 5.32 -4.56
N ALA A 389 -8.99 6.61 -4.45
CA ALA A 389 -7.98 7.53 -3.94
C ALA A 389 -8.59 8.73 -3.23
N ASP A 390 -7.86 9.24 -2.24
CA ASP A 390 -8.04 10.58 -1.69
C ASP A 390 -6.96 11.51 -2.28
N VAL A 391 -7.37 12.70 -2.70
CA VAL A 391 -6.50 13.66 -3.39
C VAL A 391 -6.33 14.92 -2.56
N PHE A 392 -5.07 15.32 -2.40
CA PHE A 392 -4.67 16.49 -1.60
C PHE A 392 -3.78 17.43 -2.41
N VAL A 393 -3.93 18.73 -2.18
CA VAL A 393 -3.11 19.80 -2.79
C VAL A 393 -2.75 20.82 -1.73
N ASN A 394 -1.45 21.10 -1.54
CA ASN A 394 -0.93 22.15 -0.64
C ASN A 394 -1.62 22.16 0.75
N GLY A 395 -1.69 21.02 1.42
CA GLY A 395 -2.29 20.90 2.75
C GLY A 395 -3.83 20.84 2.77
N HIS A 396 -4.49 20.65 1.63
CA HIS A 396 -5.96 20.61 1.54
C HIS A 396 -6.44 19.35 0.82
N ARG A 397 -7.45 18.68 1.37
CA ARG A 397 -8.15 17.60 0.67
C ARG A 397 -9.07 18.21 -0.40
N VAL A 398 -8.82 17.89 -1.67
CA VAL A 398 -9.58 18.45 -2.81
C VAL A 398 -10.67 17.51 -3.33
N GLY A 399 -10.63 16.22 -2.98
CA GLY A 399 -11.67 15.26 -3.32
C GLY A 399 -11.20 13.82 -3.27
N ASP A 400 -12.02 12.94 -3.84
CA ASP A 400 -11.76 11.50 -3.92
C ASP A 400 -12.14 10.95 -5.30
N ILE A 401 -11.59 9.76 -5.62
CA ILE A 401 -11.89 8.98 -6.82
C ILE A 401 -12.33 7.58 -6.36
N LYS A 402 -13.40 7.05 -6.96
CA LYS A 402 -13.95 5.72 -6.65
C LYS A 402 -14.27 4.95 -7.93
N GLY A 403 -13.28 4.23 -8.44
CA GLY A 403 -13.39 3.41 -9.64
C GLY A 403 -12.21 3.58 -10.60
N ALA A 404 -11.75 2.49 -11.21
CA ALA A 404 -10.58 2.48 -12.08
C ALA A 404 -10.79 3.21 -13.42
N PHE A 405 -12.04 3.37 -13.85
CA PHE A 405 -12.40 3.97 -15.15
C PHE A 405 -13.07 5.33 -14.99
N ILE A 406 -12.85 6.00 -13.86
CA ILE A 406 -13.40 7.32 -13.56
C ILE A 406 -12.26 8.33 -13.54
N ARG A 407 -12.43 9.45 -14.24
CA ARG A 407 -11.51 10.58 -14.20
C ARG A 407 -11.75 11.43 -12.96
N GLY A 408 -10.68 11.83 -12.29
CA GLY A 408 -10.71 12.86 -11.28
C GLY A 408 -10.47 14.22 -11.90
N LYS A 409 -11.35 15.20 -11.64
CA LYS A 409 -11.18 16.60 -12.03
C LYS A 409 -11.53 17.49 -10.86
N PHE A 410 -10.54 18.18 -10.32
CA PHE A 410 -10.66 18.95 -9.09
C PHE A 410 -10.29 20.41 -9.31
N ASP A 411 -11.14 21.34 -8.83
CA ASP A 411 -10.81 22.76 -8.80
C ASP A 411 -9.78 23.03 -7.69
N ILE A 412 -8.56 23.32 -8.10
CA ILE A 412 -7.45 23.61 -7.19
C ILE A 412 -7.13 25.10 -7.11
N THR A 413 -7.90 25.95 -7.79
CA THR A 413 -7.68 27.41 -7.84
C THR A 413 -7.47 28.04 -6.45
N PRO A 414 -8.25 27.66 -5.41
CA PRO A 414 -8.10 28.25 -4.07
C PRO A 414 -6.79 27.86 -3.35
N TYR A 415 -6.12 26.83 -3.83
CA TYR A 415 -5.01 26.18 -3.09
C TYR A 415 -3.66 26.37 -3.76
N VAL A 416 -3.60 26.98 -4.95
CA VAL A 416 -2.36 27.16 -5.72
C VAL A 416 -2.19 28.60 -6.21
N VAL A 417 -0.94 29.03 -6.35
CA VAL A 417 -0.59 30.35 -6.87
C VAL A 417 0.27 30.20 -8.13
N SER A 418 -0.13 30.87 -9.21
CA SER A 418 0.63 30.85 -10.47
C SER A 418 2.05 31.39 -10.27
N GLY A 419 3.04 30.65 -10.73
CA GLY A 419 4.46 30.93 -10.56
C GLY A 419 5.08 30.36 -9.29
N GLU A 420 4.29 29.84 -8.35
CA GLU A 420 4.77 29.26 -7.10
C GLU A 420 4.82 27.73 -7.13
N LYS A 421 5.55 27.17 -6.17
CA LYS A 421 5.66 25.72 -5.97
C LYS A 421 4.36 25.20 -5.37
N ALA A 422 3.84 24.14 -5.95
CA ALA A 422 2.69 23.40 -5.44
C ALA A 422 3.06 21.91 -5.25
N CYS A 423 2.30 21.24 -4.40
CA CYS A 423 2.40 19.81 -4.16
C CYS A 423 1.05 19.13 -4.38
N ILE A 424 1.08 17.98 -5.02
CA ILE A 424 -0.04 17.03 -5.08
C ILE A 424 0.37 15.79 -4.31
N ALA A 425 -0.51 15.32 -3.43
CA ALA A 425 -0.41 14.02 -2.79
C ALA A 425 -1.68 13.21 -3.05
N VAL A 426 -1.52 11.94 -3.37
CA VAL A 426 -2.61 11.01 -3.69
C VAL A 426 -2.46 9.78 -2.82
N TYR A 427 -3.43 9.54 -1.95
CA TYR A 427 -3.54 8.31 -1.16
C TYR A 427 -4.33 7.29 -1.96
N ILE A 428 -3.69 6.22 -2.41
CA ILE A 428 -4.33 5.17 -3.19
C ILE A 428 -4.64 4.00 -2.27
N HIS A 429 -5.92 3.67 -2.18
CA HIS A 429 -6.39 2.53 -1.40
C HIS A 429 -6.11 1.22 -2.12
N LYS A 430 -5.72 0.20 -1.38
CA LYS A 430 -5.64 -1.17 -1.88
C LYS A 430 -7.00 -1.66 -2.37
N ASN A 431 -6.99 -2.72 -3.15
CA ASN A 431 -8.20 -3.42 -3.54
C ASN A 431 -8.93 -4.01 -2.31
N ASP A 432 -10.25 -3.88 -2.22
CA ASP A 432 -11.05 -4.41 -1.12
C ASP A 432 -11.11 -5.95 -1.17
N THR A 433 -11.10 -6.51 -2.39
CA THR A 433 -11.11 -7.96 -2.62
C THR A 433 -9.97 -8.32 -3.59
N PRO A 434 -8.72 -8.33 -3.10
CA PRO A 434 -7.53 -8.40 -3.96
C PRO A 434 -7.32 -9.76 -4.62
N GLY A 435 -8.07 -10.79 -4.22
CA GLY A 435 -7.79 -12.16 -4.63
C GLY A 435 -6.52 -12.70 -3.99
N GLN A 436 -6.08 -13.86 -4.44
CA GLN A 436 -4.91 -14.53 -3.89
C GLN A 436 -4.05 -15.14 -5.00
N ILE A 437 -2.74 -14.92 -4.96
CA ILE A 437 -1.79 -15.61 -5.83
C ILE A 437 -1.50 -16.99 -5.24
N THR A 438 -1.58 -18.02 -6.07
CA THR A 438 -1.27 -19.41 -5.67
C THR A 438 -0.31 -20.04 -6.68
N VAL A 439 0.54 -20.94 -6.19
CA VAL A 439 1.36 -21.79 -7.06
C VAL A 439 0.53 -23.00 -7.47
N GLN A 440 0.51 -23.28 -8.77
CA GLN A 440 -0.11 -24.50 -9.27
C GLN A 440 0.78 -25.68 -8.92
N SER A 441 0.20 -26.71 -8.31
CA SER A 441 0.86 -27.99 -8.04
C SER A 441 0.01 -29.14 -8.60
N LEU A 442 0.59 -30.35 -8.64
CA LEU A 442 -0.16 -31.56 -9.04
C LEU A 442 -1.43 -31.79 -8.21
N ASN A 443 -1.45 -31.27 -6.97
CA ASN A 443 -2.57 -31.42 -6.04
C ASN A 443 -3.52 -30.20 -6.03
N SER A 444 -3.20 -29.12 -6.73
CA SER A 444 -4.01 -27.88 -6.80
C SER A 444 -4.57 -27.63 -8.20
N ALA A 445 -5.02 -28.70 -8.86
CA ALA A 445 -5.59 -28.60 -10.21
C ALA A 445 -6.78 -27.63 -10.26
N GLY A 446 -6.78 -26.73 -11.24
CA GLY A 446 -7.92 -25.90 -11.59
C GLY A 446 -7.88 -24.44 -11.12
N LYS A 447 -6.78 -23.98 -10.51
CA LYS A 447 -6.63 -22.54 -10.19
C LYS A 447 -5.61 -21.90 -11.14
N ASN A 448 -6.09 -21.16 -12.10
CA ASN A 448 -5.25 -20.50 -13.11
C ASN A 448 -4.59 -19.25 -12.52
N GLY A 449 -3.48 -19.44 -11.80
CA GLY A 449 -2.68 -18.36 -11.22
C GLY A 449 -3.20 -17.76 -9.92
N GLY A 450 -4.29 -18.26 -9.33
CA GLY A 450 -4.78 -17.80 -8.03
C GLY A 450 -6.30 -17.72 -7.89
N VAL A 451 -6.73 -17.02 -6.86
CA VAL A 451 -8.13 -16.68 -6.63
C VAL A 451 -8.41 -15.31 -7.23
N LEU A 452 -9.49 -15.18 -7.97
CA LEU A 452 -9.90 -13.93 -8.63
C LEU A 452 -10.08 -12.79 -7.64
N GLY A 453 -9.66 -11.60 -8.03
CA GLY A 453 -10.11 -10.35 -7.42
C GLY A 453 -11.56 -10.06 -7.82
N ALA A 454 -12.29 -9.37 -6.95
CA ALA A 454 -13.72 -9.12 -7.14
C ALA A 454 -14.11 -7.63 -7.12
N ASP A 455 -13.13 -6.74 -7.19
CA ASP A 455 -13.40 -5.29 -7.18
C ASP A 455 -13.89 -4.82 -8.55
N ASN A 456 -15.11 -4.40 -8.61
CA ASN A 456 -15.77 -3.92 -9.84
C ASN A 456 -16.31 -2.48 -9.67
N PRO A 457 -16.15 -1.61 -10.69
CA PRO A 457 -15.39 -1.82 -11.92
C PRO A 457 -13.91 -1.48 -11.74
N THR A 458 -13.03 -2.45 -11.90
CA THR A 458 -11.57 -2.24 -11.91
C THR A 458 -10.93 -3.12 -12.97
N ILE A 459 -9.70 -2.78 -13.38
CA ILE A 459 -8.87 -3.67 -14.21
C ILE A 459 -8.61 -4.99 -13.48
N HIS A 460 -8.54 -4.96 -12.15
CA HIS A 460 -8.35 -6.13 -11.31
C HIS A 460 -9.48 -7.18 -11.46
N ALA A 461 -10.70 -6.75 -11.77
CA ALA A 461 -11.81 -7.66 -12.02
C ALA A 461 -11.60 -8.61 -13.22
N SER A 462 -10.69 -8.27 -14.13
CA SER A 462 -10.32 -9.13 -15.27
C SER A 462 -9.16 -10.09 -14.97
N VAL A 463 -8.49 -9.94 -13.84
CA VAL A 463 -7.35 -10.78 -13.45
C VAL A 463 -7.81 -12.20 -13.14
N GLY A 464 -7.16 -13.20 -13.73
CA GLY A 464 -7.57 -14.60 -13.70
C GLY A 464 -8.73 -14.92 -14.63
N TRP A 465 -9.30 -13.93 -15.26
CA TRP A 465 -10.26 -14.01 -16.34
C TRP A 465 -9.50 -13.85 -17.68
N ASP A 466 -10.01 -14.39 -18.77
CA ASP A 466 -9.36 -14.28 -20.07
C ASP A 466 -7.86 -14.68 -20.08
N TRP A 467 -7.47 -15.62 -19.21
CA TRP A 467 -6.11 -16.12 -19.08
C TRP A 467 -5.07 -15.10 -18.54
N LEU A 468 -5.51 -14.00 -17.96
CA LEU A 468 -4.62 -13.06 -17.30
C LEU A 468 -4.25 -13.56 -15.89
N PRO A 469 -2.97 -13.76 -15.60
CA PRO A 469 -2.54 -14.19 -14.26
C PRO A 469 -2.75 -13.08 -13.23
N THR A 470 -2.99 -13.45 -11.98
CA THR A 470 -2.97 -12.50 -10.87
C THR A 470 -1.55 -12.00 -10.64
N MET A 471 -1.34 -10.70 -10.67
CA MET A 471 -0.04 -10.08 -10.46
C MET A 471 0.12 -9.52 -9.05
N ARG A 472 1.35 -9.51 -8.52
CA ARG A 472 1.67 -9.03 -7.17
C ARG A 472 1.08 -7.65 -6.88
N GLY A 473 1.23 -6.66 -7.64
CA GLY A 473 0.75 -5.30 -7.35
C GLY A 473 -0.75 -5.07 -7.52
N ARG A 474 -1.55 -6.06 -7.91
CA ARG A 474 -3.00 -5.92 -8.17
C ARG A 474 -3.36 -4.70 -9.03
N ASN A 475 -2.41 -4.24 -9.85
CA ASN A 475 -2.52 -3.05 -10.70
C ASN A 475 -2.80 -1.73 -9.92
N ILE A 476 -2.50 -1.66 -8.63
CA ILE A 476 -2.64 -0.43 -7.84
C ILE A 476 -1.69 0.65 -8.39
N GLY A 477 -2.18 1.86 -8.61
CA GLY A 477 -1.35 2.98 -9.05
C GLY A 477 -2.09 4.04 -9.86
N ILE A 478 -1.34 5.04 -10.31
CA ILE A 478 -1.80 6.09 -11.22
C ILE A 478 -1.51 5.61 -12.64
N GLN A 479 -2.54 5.13 -13.32
CA GLN A 479 -2.39 4.38 -14.56
C GLN A 479 -2.45 5.20 -15.83
N ASP A 480 -2.91 6.44 -15.74
CA ASP A 480 -3.06 7.34 -16.88
C ASP A 480 -2.49 8.74 -16.56
N ASP A 481 -2.58 9.64 -17.49
CA ASP A 481 -2.00 10.96 -17.41
C ASP A 481 -2.50 11.79 -16.22
N VAL A 482 -1.58 12.50 -15.60
CA VAL A 482 -1.85 13.56 -14.62
C VAL A 482 -1.41 14.89 -15.20
N PHE A 483 -2.32 15.86 -15.21
CA PHE A 483 -2.01 17.20 -15.70
C PHE A 483 -2.84 18.26 -15.00
N ILE A 484 -2.36 19.48 -15.02
CA ILE A 484 -3.15 20.65 -14.67
C ILE A 484 -3.54 21.42 -15.94
N SER A 485 -4.77 21.91 -15.94
CA SER A 485 -5.32 22.73 -17.02
C SER A 485 -5.89 24.03 -16.46
N ALA A 486 -6.05 25.02 -17.31
CA ALA A 486 -6.65 26.28 -16.91
C ALA A 486 -7.78 26.65 -17.87
N THR A 487 -8.90 27.11 -17.29
CA THR A 487 -10.05 27.61 -18.04
C THR A 487 -10.35 29.05 -17.66
N ASN A 488 -11.08 29.73 -18.50
CA ASN A 488 -11.76 30.97 -18.13
C ASN A 488 -13.02 30.64 -17.29
N ASP A 489 -13.88 31.63 -17.06
CA ASP A 489 -15.09 31.46 -16.24
C ASP A 489 -16.10 30.48 -16.85
N VAL A 490 -16.05 30.31 -18.18
CA VAL A 490 -16.90 29.35 -18.91
C VAL A 490 -16.04 28.30 -19.60
N SER A 491 -16.41 27.03 -19.44
CA SER A 491 -15.75 25.91 -20.10
C SER A 491 -16.78 24.89 -20.58
N LEU A 492 -16.52 24.30 -21.77
CA LEU A 492 -17.26 23.14 -22.25
C LEU A 492 -16.68 21.88 -21.60
N ILE A 493 -17.56 21.06 -21.00
CA ILE A 493 -17.18 19.81 -20.33
C ILE A 493 -17.87 18.67 -21.07
N ASP A 494 -17.07 17.70 -21.51
CA ASP A 494 -17.52 16.43 -22.13
C ASP A 494 -18.62 16.60 -23.20
N PRO A 495 -18.33 17.34 -24.31
CA PRO A 495 -19.32 17.55 -25.36
C PRO A 495 -19.75 16.18 -25.94
N PHE A 496 -21.04 15.93 -25.93
CA PHE A 496 -21.63 14.73 -26.53
C PHE A 496 -22.15 15.05 -27.93
N ILE A 497 -21.61 14.40 -28.96
CA ILE A 497 -21.98 14.60 -30.35
C ILE A 497 -22.89 13.47 -30.79
N ILE A 498 -24.11 13.81 -31.18
CA ILE A 498 -25.04 12.88 -31.82
C ILE A 498 -25.02 13.18 -33.31
N SER A 499 -24.70 12.16 -34.12
CA SER A 499 -24.86 12.21 -35.58
C SER A 499 -26.18 11.64 -35.98
N ASP A 500 -27.00 12.41 -36.66
CA ASP A 500 -28.23 11.95 -37.32
C ASP A 500 -28.04 12.02 -38.83
N LEU A 501 -28.20 10.89 -39.51
CA LEU A 501 -28.09 10.78 -40.98
C LEU A 501 -29.45 10.38 -41.55
N PRO A 502 -30.29 11.36 -41.93
CA PRO A 502 -31.58 11.04 -42.54
C PRO A 502 -31.37 10.40 -43.92
N LEU A 503 -31.95 9.21 -44.11
CA LEU A 503 -32.03 8.54 -45.40
C LEU A 503 -33.28 9.01 -46.15
N PRO A 504 -33.25 9.25 -47.50
CA PRO A 504 -32.22 8.82 -48.47
C PRO A 504 -31.18 9.86 -48.86
N ASP A 505 -31.20 11.06 -48.30
CA ASP A 505 -30.30 12.14 -48.78
C ASP A 505 -28.94 12.01 -48.09
N SER A 506 -28.02 11.32 -48.75
CA SER A 506 -26.68 11.01 -48.25
C SER A 506 -25.71 12.22 -48.36
N VAL A 507 -25.98 13.29 -47.65
CA VAL A 507 -25.02 14.40 -47.48
C VAL A 507 -24.73 14.55 -45.99
N SER A 508 -23.50 14.23 -45.58
CA SER A 508 -23.03 14.44 -44.22
C SER A 508 -22.50 15.85 -44.03
N TYR A 509 -23.14 16.64 -43.19
CA TYR A 509 -22.59 17.94 -42.73
C TYR A 509 -22.16 17.79 -41.29
N THR A 510 -20.87 17.92 -41.00
CA THR A 510 -20.35 18.05 -39.63
C THR A 510 -20.34 19.50 -39.20
N HIS A 511 -21.36 19.94 -38.48
CA HIS A 511 -21.39 21.26 -37.86
C HIS A 511 -21.60 21.06 -36.35
N LEU A 512 -20.65 21.55 -35.56
CA LEU A 512 -20.85 21.76 -34.13
C LEU A 512 -21.69 23.04 -33.94
N ARG A 513 -22.97 22.86 -33.57
CA ARG A 513 -23.78 23.97 -33.09
C ARG A 513 -23.79 23.94 -31.57
N ALA A 514 -23.35 25.03 -30.94
CA ALA A 514 -23.60 25.24 -29.53
C ALA A 514 -25.11 25.42 -29.34
N HIS A 515 -25.75 24.57 -28.52
CA HIS A 515 -27.06 24.87 -27.96
C HIS A 515 -26.84 25.95 -26.90
N GLU A 516 -27.23 27.17 -27.19
CA GLU A 516 -27.37 28.19 -26.17
C GLU A 516 -28.50 27.76 -25.24
N THR A 517 -28.19 27.44 -23.99
CA THR A 517 -29.19 27.43 -22.94
C THR A 517 -29.59 28.87 -22.70
N VAL A 518 -30.78 29.26 -23.12
CA VAL A 518 -31.41 30.50 -22.68
C VAL A 518 -31.54 30.41 -21.17
N LEU A 519 -30.73 31.15 -20.45
CA LEU A 519 -31.00 31.47 -19.06
C LEU A 519 -32.16 32.45 -19.09
N ASP A 520 -33.34 31.97 -18.74
CA ASP A 520 -34.46 32.84 -18.35
C ASP A 520 -33.99 33.63 -17.11
N LEU A 521 -33.91 34.92 -17.28
CA LEU A 521 -33.65 35.91 -16.22
C LEU A 521 -34.83 36.00 -15.25
#